data_4272b331e9e5dd3645419beb900cf4a6
#
_entry.id   4272b331e9e5dd3645419beb900cf4a6
#
_cell.length_a   1.000
_cell.length_b   1.000
_cell.length_c   1.000
_cell.angle_alpha   90.00
_cell.angle_beta   90.00
_cell.angle_gamma   90.00
#
_symmetry.space_group_name_H-M   'P 1'
#
loop_
_entity.id
_entity.type
_entity.pdbx_description
1 polymer ?
#
loop_
_entity_poly.entity_id
_entity_poly.type
_entity_poly.pdbx_seq_one_letter_code
_entity_poly.pdbx_strand_id
1 'polypeptide(L)'
;MTIKATSRILLAITALACTRAWSQAPLTQVVKRIAPSVALTSVPANNVPRVAGSPVEFDMHITGVSAAAPTGSIQFTVTSLGTSAPLSGNGPIAAGLASWTATPAPEGFSISASYAGDINYLPVNVTIPAPPAEDFDFSLPDVTVAQGATWNGNMQVVSLNGFAGTIAWTCQNVPPQISCPITGKWPTTTFTAANMNTPQTYPLTIVTSPGDFIPAAGLLLLGFALSFKSRRRLQLFAGLAFSCVLLFGTTGCGSGGKSQWDPLTPKATYQVTVTGASGIITHSKQLTVVVQ
;
A
#
# COMPACT_ATOMS: atom_id res chain seq x y z
N MET A 1 82.87 93.22 -28.09
CA MET A 1 81.68 93.21 -27.14
C MET A 1 80.72 92.13 -27.64
N THR A 2 80.67 91.04 -26.92
CA THR A 2 80.16 89.75 -27.36
C THR A 2 78.72 89.59 -26.87
N ILE A 3 77.76 89.39 -27.75
CA ILE A 3 76.42 89.09 -27.36
C ILE A 3 76.12 87.61 -27.76
N LYS A 4 76.04 86.83 -26.73
CA LYS A 4 75.60 85.42 -26.84
C LYS A 4 74.11 85.37 -27.14
N ALA A 5 73.75 84.94 -28.29
CA ALA A 5 72.37 84.50 -28.59
C ALA A 5 72.25 83.04 -28.12
N THR A 6 71.61 82.85 -27.01
CA THR A 6 71.32 81.56 -26.50
C THR A 6 70.10 81.02 -27.23
N SER A 7 70.30 79.96 -27.91
CA SER A 7 69.25 79.17 -28.57
C SER A 7 68.29 78.64 -27.53
N ARG A 8 67.08 79.15 -27.55
CA ARG A 8 65.95 78.54 -26.91
C ARG A 8 65.13 77.73 -27.95
N ILE A 9 65.84 76.74 -28.50
CA ILE A 9 65.08 75.63 -29.10
C ILE A 9 64.52 74.81 -27.97
N LEU A 10 63.57 75.36 -27.37
CA LEU A 10 62.78 74.68 -26.40
C LEU A 10 61.84 73.75 -27.16
N LEU A 11 62.20 72.63 -27.21
CA LEU A 11 61.53 71.53 -26.56
C LEU A 11 60.00 71.69 -26.44
N ALA A 12 59.46 72.13 -27.53
CA ALA A 12 57.97 72.04 -27.74
C ALA A 12 57.51 70.62 -28.20
N ILE A 13 58.47 69.70 -28.14
CA ILE A 13 58.23 68.28 -28.57
C ILE A 13 57.62 67.41 -27.42
N THR A 14 57.65 67.92 -26.24
CA THR A 14 57.24 67.10 -25.09
C THR A 14 55.83 67.22 -24.68
N ALA A 15 55.01 67.91 -25.37
CA ALA A 15 53.58 68.01 -25.04
C ALA A 15 52.68 67.28 -26.00
N LEU A 16 53.22 66.52 -26.97
CA LEU A 16 52.45 65.47 -27.62
C LEU A 16 52.55 64.22 -26.75
N ALA A 17 52.46 64.38 -25.43
CA ALA A 17 52.18 63.34 -24.53
C ALA A 17 50.89 62.69 -25.01
N CYS A 18 51.10 61.52 -25.49
CA CYS A 18 50.04 60.56 -25.74
C CYS A 18 49.04 60.59 -24.61
N THR A 19 48.05 61.44 -24.69
CA THR A 19 46.74 61.14 -24.10
C THR A 19 46.10 60.03 -24.92
N ARG A 20 46.76 58.88 -24.97
CA ARG A 20 46.01 57.66 -25.17
C ARG A 20 45.10 57.56 -23.97
N ALA A 21 43.96 58.16 -24.07
CA ALA A 21 42.84 57.75 -23.25
C ALA A 21 42.69 56.23 -23.50
N TRP A 22 43.28 55.46 -22.61
CA TRP A 22 42.95 54.05 -22.50
C TRP A 22 41.48 54.06 -22.11
N SER A 23 40.62 53.99 -23.10
CA SER A 23 39.24 53.59 -22.87
C SER A 23 39.35 52.16 -22.35
N GLN A 24 39.48 52.04 -21.03
CA GLN A 24 39.30 50.77 -20.39
C GLN A 24 37.87 50.38 -20.68
N ALA A 25 37.69 49.47 -21.64
CA ALA A 25 36.42 48.80 -21.78
C ALA A 25 36.06 48.29 -20.38
N PRO A 26 34.82 48.56 -19.92
CA PRO A 26 34.41 48.05 -18.63
C PRO A 26 34.66 46.54 -18.59
N LEU A 27 35.54 46.10 -17.71
CA LEU A 27 35.76 44.70 -17.42
C LEU A 27 34.43 44.16 -16.88
N THR A 28 33.66 43.57 -17.74
CA THR A 28 32.44 42.86 -17.34
C THR A 28 32.92 41.57 -16.69
N GLN A 29 33.06 41.57 -15.38
CA GLN A 29 33.33 40.37 -14.63
C GLN A 29 32.05 39.51 -14.64
N VAL A 30 32.04 38.47 -15.46
CA VAL A 30 30.97 37.49 -15.45
C VAL A 30 31.18 36.60 -14.19
N VAL A 31 30.45 36.87 -13.15
CA VAL A 31 30.41 35.96 -12.00
C VAL A 31 29.69 34.69 -12.40
N LYS A 32 30.43 33.60 -12.54
CA LYS A 32 29.85 32.28 -12.78
C LYS A 32 29.31 31.74 -11.46
N ARG A 33 27.99 31.69 -11.33
CA ARG A 33 27.36 31.05 -10.17
C ARG A 33 27.67 29.57 -10.13
N ILE A 34 27.84 29.04 -8.93
CA ILE A 34 28.24 27.65 -8.66
C ILE A 34 27.08 26.96 -7.94
N ALA A 35 26.86 25.67 -8.21
CA ALA A 35 25.85 24.89 -7.48
C ALA A 35 26.33 24.69 -6.02
N PRO A 36 25.48 25.00 -5.02
CA PRO A 36 25.79 24.68 -3.64
C PRO A 36 25.65 23.17 -3.37
N SER A 37 26.31 22.66 -2.33
CA SER A 37 26.01 21.33 -1.78
C SER A 37 24.82 21.44 -0.83
N VAL A 38 23.86 20.53 -0.93
CA VAL A 38 22.63 20.57 -0.13
C VAL A 38 22.30 19.20 0.46
N ALA A 39 21.75 19.19 1.67
CA ALA A 39 21.17 18.01 2.32
C ALA A 39 19.87 18.41 3.01
N LEU A 40 18.80 17.71 2.70
CA LEU A 40 17.48 17.90 3.30
C LEU A 40 17.20 16.76 4.27
N THR A 41 16.75 17.08 5.47
CA THR A 41 16.38 16.11 6.52
C THR A 41 15.04 16.47 7.15
N SER A 42 14.43 15.53 7.84
CA SER A 42 13.24 15.75 8.68
C SER A 42 13.38 15.05 10.02
N VAL A 43 12.87 15.67 11.08
CA VAL A 43 12.89 15.12 12.44
C VAL A 43 11.47 15.20 13.03
N PRO A 44 10.82 14.05 13.27
CA PRO A 44 11.24 12.69 12.92
C PRO A 44 11.30 12.45 11.40
N ALA A 45 11.99 11.38 11.00
CA ALA A 45 12.07 10.99 9.59
C ALA A 45 10.68 10.70 9.02
N ASN A 46 10.50 10.92 7.72
CA ASN A 46 9.18 10.82 7.07
C ASN A 46 8.57 9.41 7.02
N ASN A 47 9.37 8.38 7.29
CA ASN A 47 8.98 6.97 7.37
C ASN A 47 8.72 6.47 8.80
N VAL A 48 8.77 7.34 9.80
CA VAL A 48 8.50 6.98 11.20
C VAL A 48 7.02 7.26 11.50
N PRO A 49 6.27 6.27 12.04
CA PRO A 49 4.89 6.47 12.46
C PRO A 49 4.77 7.60 13.48
N ARG A 50 3.75 8.42 13.34
CA ARG A 50 3.55 9.62 14.17
C ARG A 50 2.12 9.71 14.67
N VAL A 51 1.95 10.39 15.80
CA VAL A 51 0.64 10.78 16.29
C VAL A 51 0.13 11.97 15.47
N ALA A 52 -1.15 11.96 15.12
CA ALA A 52 -1.77 13.10 14.43
C ALA A 52 -1.55 14.42 15.20
N GLY A 53 -1.20 15.47 14.48
CA GLY A 53 -0.89 16.77 15.07
C GLY A 53 0.53 16.91 15.64
N SER A 54 1.37 15.88 15.55
CA SER A 54 2.78 15.99 15.94
C SER A 54 3.56 16.86 14.97
N PRO A 55 4.35 17.84 15.46
CA PRO A 55 5.18 18.66 14.61
C PRO A 55 6.35 17.87 14.03
N VAL A 56 6.79 18.27 12.84
CA VAL A 56 7.98 17.79 12.16
C VAL A 56 8.84 18.99 11.83
N GLU A 57 10.11 18.91 12.20
CA GLU A 57 11.11 19.90 11.81
C GLU A 57 11.76 19.46 10.50
N PHE A 58 11.89 20.39 9.57
CA PHE A 58 12.53 20.20 8.27
C PHE A 58 13.75 21.08 8.21
N ASP A 59 14.91 20.45 8.00
CA ASP A 59 16.19 21.10 7.97
C ASP A 59 16.84 20.95 6.60
N MET A 60 17.21 22.07 5.98
CA MET A 60 18.04 22.07 4.79
C MET A 60 19.41 22.65 5.11
N HIS A 61 20.40 21.77 5.13
CA HIS A 61 21.79 22.17 5.18
C HIS A 61 22.23 22.59 3.78
N ILE A 62 22.76 23.80 3.65
CA ILE A 62 23.28 24.34 2.40
C ILE A 62 24.71 24.85 2.62
N THR A 63 25.63 24.23 1.90
CA THR A 63 27.06 24.54 2.03
C THR A 63 27.57 25.12 0.73
N GLY A 64 28.21 26.27 0.84
CA GLY A 64 28.93 26.89 -0.26
C GLY A 64 30.25 26.19 -0.56
N VAL A 65 30.60 26.13 -1.82
CA VAL A 65 31.89 25.61 -2.31
C VAL A 65 32.93 26.75 -2.50
N SER A 66 32.57 27.99 -2.14
CA SER A 66 33.44 29.16 -2.17
C SER A 66 33.53 29.82 -0.79
N ALA A 67 34.38 30.85 -0.65
CA ALA A 67 34.54 31.58 0.62
C ALA A 67 33.26 32.32 1.07
N ALA A 68 32.35 32.64 0.14
CA ALA A 68 31.06 33.27 0.46
C ALA A 68 30.03 32.18 0.79
N ALA A 69 29.39 32.27 1.94
CA ALA A 69 28.29 31.36 2.30
C ALA A 69 27.03 31.70 1.49
N PRO A 70 26.18 30.69 1.16
CA PRO A 70 24.85 30.93 0.59
C PRO A 70 23.98 31.79 1.50
N THR A 71 23.20 32.70 0.91
CA THR A 71 22.37 33.67 1.62
C THR A 71 20.90 33.59 1.12
N GLY A 72 19.98 34.17 1.87
CA GLY A 72 18.56 34.22 1.52
C GLY A 72 17.70 33.27 2.35
N SER A 73 16.73 32.61 1.74
CA SER A 73 15.82 31.70 2.40
C SER A 73 15.54 30.45 1.56
N ILE A 74 15.13 29.39 2.23
CA ILE A 74 14.65 28.16 1.63
C ILE A 74 13.13 28.14 1.71
N GLN A 75 12.47 27.84 0.59
CA GLN A 75 11.06 27.55 0.57
C GLN A 75 10.83 26.05 0.74
N PHE A 76 10.10 25.66 1.77
CA PHE A 76 9.70 24.29 2.03
C PHE A 76 8.27 24.08 1.56
N THR A 77 8.00 22.93 0.97
CA THR A 77 6.66 22.48 0.59
C THR A 77 6.50 21.03 0.99
N VAL A 78 5.54 20.74 1.86
CA VAL A 78 5.21 19.40 2.35
C VAL A 78 3.88 18.97 1.77
N THR A 79 3.85 17.81 1.13
CA THR A 79 2.62 17.17 0.64
C THR A 79 2.39 15.90 1.42
N SER A 80 1.34 15.89 2.25
CA SER A 80 0.94 14.72 3.01
C SER A 80 0.31 13.67 2.10
N LEU A 81 0.47 12.39 2.44
CA LEU A 81 -0.34 11.33 1.85
C LEU A 81 -1.80 11.54 2.24
N GLY A 82 -2.71 11.32 1.30
CA GLY A 82 -4.12 11.59 1.48
C GLY A 82 -4.60 12.88 0.81
N THR A 83 -5.61 13.52 1.37
CA THR A 83 -6.35 14.65 0.74
C THR A 83 -5.97 16.04 1.26
N SER A 84 -4.93 16.14 2.07
CA SER A 84 -4.52 17.42 2.64
C SER A 84 -3.88 18.35 1.61
N ALA A 85 -4.20 19.63 1.67
CA ALA A 85 -3.52 20.63 0.86
C ALA A 85 -2.03 20.69 1.26
N PRO A 86 -1.12 21.02 0.31
CA PRO A 86 0.28 21.20 0.63
C PRO A 86 0.48 22.27 1.70
N LEU A 87 1.36 22.00 2.66
CA LEU A 87 1.83 22.97 3.63
C LEU A 87 3.09 23.63 3.07
N SER A 88 3.22 24.96 3.21
CA SER A 88 4.40 25.67 2.73
C SER A 88 4.89 26.66 3.78
N GLY A 89 6.18 26.84 3.83
CA GLY A 89 6.84 27.79 4.71
C GLY A 89 8.24 28.16 4.24
N ASN A 90 8.83 29.19 4.87
CA ASN A 90 10.17 29.65 4.55
C ASN A 90 11.06 29.59 5.79
N GLY A 91 12.28 29.11 5.60
CA GLY A 91 13.35 29.17 6.60
C GLY A 91 14.47 30.09 6.12
N PRO A 92 14.85 31.15 6.86
CA PRO A 92 16.03 31.94 6.53
C PRO A 92 17.30 31.10 6.68
N ILE A 93 18.27 31.30 5.80
CA ILE A 93 19.56 30.63 5.89
C ILE A 93 20.40 31.33 6.96
N ALA A 94 20.73 30.62 8.02
CA ALA A 94 21.64 31.07 9.08
C ALA A 94 22.75 30.03 9.27
N ALA A 95 24.00 30.46 9.13
CA ALA A 95 25.17 29.58 9.26
C ALA A 95 25.08 28.28 8.41
N GLY A 96 24.48 28.36 7.21
CA GLY A 96 24.33 27.21 6.31
C GLY A 96 23.19 26.26 6.65
N LEU A 97 22.28 26.65 7.53
CA LEU A 97 21.09 25.89 7.91
C LEU A 97 19.84 26.77 7.71
N ALA A 98 18.80 26.17 7.14
CA ALA A 98 17.45 26.73 7.14
C ALA A 98 16.49 25.69 7.72
N SER A 99 15.69 26.08 8.71
CA SER A 99 14.75 25.21 9.39
C SER A 99 13.33 25.74 9.27
N TRP A 100 12.37 24.81 9.20
CA TRP A 100 10.93 25.11 9.23
C TRP A 100 10.18 23.95 9.89
N THR A 101 9.15 24.27 10.68
CA THR A 101 8.32 23.28 11.36
C THR A 101 6.90 23.28 10.82
N ALA A 102 6.36 22.11 10.55
CA ALA A 102 4.94 21.93 10.16
C ALA A 102 4.35 20.66 10.79
N THR A 103 3.05 20.48 10.65
CA THR A 103 2.31 19.31 11.14
C THR A 103 1.66 18.56 9.98
N PRO A 104 2.45 17.79 9.19
CA PRO A 104 1.90 16.98 8.12
C PRO A 104 1.04 15.82 8.67
N ALA A 105 0.20 15.24 7.81
CA ALA A 105 -0.60 14.08 8.18
C ALA A 105 0.27 12.89 8.65
N PRO A 106 -0.23 12.05 9.57
CA PRO A 106 0.55 10.98 10.19
C PRO A 106 0.94 9.86 9.22
N GLU A 107 0.19 9.66 8.13
CA GLU A 107 0.37 8.57 7.16
C GLU A 107 1.66 8.70 6.34
N GLY A 108 2.33 9.81 6.44
CA GLY A 108 3.55 10.09 5.71
C GLY A 108 3.44 11.33 4.82
N PHE A 109 4.57 11.78 4.33
CA PHE A 109 4.63 12.98 3.48
C PHE A 109 5.84 12.96 2.56
N SER A 110 5.75 13.69 1.46
CA SER A 110 6.90 14.15 0.69
C SER A 110 7.25 15.56 1.11
N ILE A 111 8.54 15.91 1.05
CA ILE A 111 9.00 17.28 1.25
C ILE A 111 9.88 17.71 0.10
N SER A 112 9.66 18.92 -0.38
CA SER A 112 10.51 19.62 -1.33
C SER A 112 11.05 20.89 -0.69
N ALA A 113 12.34 21.13 -0.82
CA ALA A 113 12.99 22.35 -0.38
C ALA A 113 13.65 23.04 -1.57
N SER A 114 13.35 24.31 -1.76
CA SER A 114 13.79 25.12 -2.90
C SER A 114 14.63 26.30 -2.43
N TYR A 115 15.82 26.39 -2.95
CA TYR A 115 16.69 27.57 -2.85
C TYR A 115 16.69 28.33 -4.17
N ALA A 116 16.31 29.58 -4.17
CA ALA A 116 16.25 30.42 -5.38
C ALA A 116 17.62 30.82 -5.94
N GLY A 117 18.68 30.54 -5.19
CA GLY A 117 20.03 31.01 -5.48
C GLY A 117 20.28 32.43 -4.97
N ASP A 118 21.52 32.87 -5.06
CA ASP A 118 21.94 34.24 -4.79
C ASP A 118 22.94 34.73 -5.86
N ILE A 119 23.67 35.78 -5.56
CA ILE A 119 24.68 36.35 -6.49
C ILE A 119 25.81 35.36 -6.81
N ASN A 120 26.13 34.43 -5.88
CA ASN A 120 27.26 33.51 -5.98
C ASN A 120 26.81 32.09 -6.33
N TYR A 121 25.54 31.71 -6.02
CA TYR A 121 25.06 30.34 -6.07
C TYR A 121 23.85 30.19 -7.00
N LEU A 122 23.83 29.05 -7.71
CA LEU A 122 22.70 28.64 -8.55
C LEU A 122 21.52 28.21 -7.68
N PRO A 123 20.29 28.31 -8.21
CA PRO A 123 19.12 27.71 -7.56
C PRO A 123 19.26 26.20 -7.49
N VAL A 124 18.68 25.60 -6.44
CA VAL A 124 18.66 24.15 -6.24
C VAL A 124 17.35 23.72 -5.62
N ASN A 125 16.86 22.56 -6.04
CA ASN A 125 15.68 21.89 -5.50
C ASN A 125 16.08 20.51 -5.01
N VAL A 126 15.60 20.12 -3.82
CA VAL A 126 15.80 18.79 -3.24
C VAL A 126 14.45 18.26 -2.77
N THR A 127 14.19 17.00 -3.01
CA THR A 127 12.94 16.34 -2.58
C THR A 127 13.25 15.04 -1.87
N ILE A 128 12.61 14.82 -0.72
CA ILE A 128 12.48 13.51 -0.08
C ILE A 128 11.09 13.00 -0.44
N PRO A 129 10.98 11.89 -1.18
CA PRO A 129 9.69 11.33 -1.56
C PRO A 129 8.93 10.83 -0.33
N ALA A 130 7.61 10.77 -0.42
CA ALA A 130 6.80 10.11 0.58
C ALA A 130 7.17 8.61 0.65
N PRO A 131 7.13 8.00 1.85
CA PRO A 131 7.25 6.56 1.95
C PRO A 131 6.13 5.89 1.13
N PRO A 132 6.34 4.69 0.61
CA PRO A 132 5.27 3.92 0.01
C PRO A 132 4.12 3.75 1.01
N ALA A 133 2.88 3.83 0.51
CA ALA A 133 1.71 3.61 1.35
C ALA A 133 1.76 2.21 1.99
N GLU A 134 1.34 2.12 3.25
CA GLU A 134 1.14 0.84 3.91
C GLU A 134 0.14 0.01 3.12
N ASP A 135 0.43 -1.29 2.93
CA ASP A 135 -0.38 -2.20 2.15
C ASP A 135 -0.18 -3.64 2.62
N PHE A 136 -0.99 -4.56 2.14
CA PHE A 136 -0.79 -5.99 2.30
C PHE A 136 -0.97 -6.71 0.97
N ASP A 137 -0.39 -7.88 0.83
CA ASP A 137 -0.68 -8.80 -0.27
C ASP A 137 -0.89 -10.21 0.26
N PHE A 138 -1.47 -11.08 -0.56
CA PHE A 138 -1.67 -12.49 -0.19
C PHE A 138 -1.53 -13.40 -1.39
N SER A 139 -1.17 -14.65 -1.14
CA SER A 139 -1.12 -15.69 -2.16
C SER A 139 -2.07 -16.83 -1.81
N LEU A 140 -2.70 -17.38 -2.83
CA LEU A 140 -3.62 -18.51 -2.73
C LEU A 140 -2.97 -19.75 -3.29
N PRO A 141 -3.19 -20.94 -2.67
CA PRO A 141 -2.72 -22.21 -3.20
C PRO A 141 -3.61 -22.69 -4.34
N ASP A 142 -3.08 -23.63 -5.14
CA ASP A 142 -3.90 -24.41 -6.06
C ASP A 142 -4.73 -25.44 -5.28
N VAL A 143 -6.00 -25.56 -5.60
CA VAL A 143 -6.95 -26.46 -4.92
C VAL A 143 -7.41 -27.54 -5.87
N THR A 144 -7.11 -28.79 -5.52
CA THR A 144 -7.70 -29.96 -6.16
C THR A 144 -8.38 -30.81 -5.10
N VAL A 145 -9.68 -31.09 -5.27
CA VAL A 145 -10.50 -31.76 -4.29
C VAL A 145 -11.43 -32.77 -4.96
N ALA A 146 -11.63 -33.94 -4.33
CA ALA A 146 -12.62 -34.90 -4.80
C ALA A 146 -14.04 -34.40 -4.50
N GLN A 147 -15.02 -34.89 -5.28
CA GLN A 147 -16.43 -34.60 -5.01
C GLN A 147 -16.82 -35.07 -3.58
N GLY A 148 -17.53 -34.23 -2.85
CA GLY A 148 -17.96 -34.51 -1.48
C GLY A 148 -16.84 -34.50 -0.43
N ALA A 149 -15.65 -34.08 -0.80
CA ALA A 149 -14.51 -34.04 0.10
C ALA A 149 -14.20 -32.62 0.59
N THR A 150 -13.37 -32.58 1.61
CA THR A 150 -12.80 -31.34 2.18
C THR A 150 -11.33 -31.24 1.79
N TRP A 151 -10.94 -30.10 1.26
CA TRP A 151 -9.55 -29.74 1.06
C TRP A 151 -9.12 -28.76 2.16
N ASN A 152 -7.95 -29.00 2.73
CA ASN A 152 -7.34 -28.11 3.72
C ASN A 152 -5.95 -27.71 3.24
N GLY A 153 -5.68 -26.42 3.27
CA GLY A 153 -4.40 -25.85 2.92
C GLY A 153 -4.21 -24.50 3.61
N ASN A 154 -3.24 -23.75 3.13
CA ASN A 154 -2.91 -22.47 3.72
C ASN A 154 -2.77 -21.41 2.63
N MET A 155 -3.25 -20.21 2.92
CA MET A 155 -2.88 -18.99 2.21
C MET A 155 -1.76 -18.27 2.96
N GLN A 156 -0.94 -17.54 2.24
CA GLN A 156 0.08 -16.68 2.84
C GLN A 156 -0.32 -15.23 2.69
N VAL A 157 -0.12 -14.45 3.74
CA VAL A 157 -0.38 -13.02 3.78
C VAL A 157 0.88 -12.30 4.20
N VAL A 158 1.23 -11.24 3.49
CA VAL A 158 2.41 -10.43 3.76
C VAL A 158 2.01 -8.98 4.00
N SER A 159 2.60 -8.37 4.99
CA SER A 159 2.54 -6.93 5.19
C SER A 159 3.54 -6.25 4.24
N LEU A 160 3.14 -5.18 3.61
CA LEU A 160 3.95 -4.34 2.74
C LEU A 160 4.07 -2.95 3.36
N ASN A 161 5.26 -2.38 3.28
CA ASN A 161 5.54 -1.01 3.72
C ASN A 161 5.15 -0.71 5.18
N GLY A 162 5.24 -1.72 6.05
CA GLY A 162 4.93 -1.54 7.47
C GLY A 162 3.45 -1.63 7.84
N PHE A 163 2.60 -2.15 6.96
CA PHE A 163 1.18 -2.31 7.25
C PHE A 163 0.96 -3.03 8.60
N ALA A 164 0.23 -2.38 9.48
CA ALA A 164 -0.21 -2.91 10.75
C ALA A 164 -1.73 -2.72 10.88
N GLY A 165 -2.48 -3.79 10.83
CA GLY A 165 -3.94 -3.72 10.81
C GLY A 165 -4.59 -5.09 10.80
N THR A 166 -5.92 -5.10 10.88
CA THR A 166 -6.72 -6.31 10.81
C THR A 166 -7.36 -6.41 9.44
N ILE A 167 -7.11 -7.53 8.75
CA ILE A 167 -7.68 -7.86 7.45
C ILE A 167 -8.90 -8.76 7.67
N ALA A 168 -10.03 -8.34 7.16
CA ALA A 168 -11.24 -9.14 7.07
C ALA A 168 -11.28 -9.85 5.72
N TRP A 169 -11.56 -11.16 5.75
CA TRP A 169 -11.60 -11.99 4.54
C TRP A 169 -13.01 -12.33 4.12
N THR A 170 -13.26 -12.38 2.81
CA THR A 170 -14.54 -12.82 2.23
C THR A 170 -14.30 -13.65 0.98
N CYS A 171 -15.22 -14.61 0.71
CA CYS A 171 -15.29 -15.29 -0.58
C CYS A 171 -16.52 -14.79 -1.35
N GLN A 172 -16.33 -14.55 -2.63
CA GLN A 172 -17.38 -14.18 -3.57
C GLN A 172 -17.39 -15.12 -4.77
N ASN A 173 -18.50 -15.14 -5.50
CA ASN A 173 -18.69 -16.02 -6.66
C ASN A 173 -18.51 -17.51 -6.32
N VAL A 174 -18.88 -17.88 -5.09
CA VAL A 174 -18.81 -19.28 -4.65
C VAL A 174 -19.99 -20.03 -5.20
N PRO A 175 -19.77 -21.12 -5.98
CA PRO A 175 -20.87 -21.97 -6.45
C PRO A 175 -21.68 -22.54 -5.27
N PRO A 176 -22.99 -22.78 -5.42
CA PRO A 176 -23.85 -23.23 -4.31
C PRO A 176 -23.38 -24.51 -3.62
N GLN A 177 -22.66 -25.38 -4.36
CA GLN A 177 -22.18 -26.66 -3.89
C GLN A 177 -20.77 -26.61 -3.30
N ILE A 178 -20.13 -25.45 -3.25
CA ILE A 178 -18.81 -25.23 -2.66
C ILE A 178 -18.97 -24.32 -1.46
N SER A 179 -18.34 -24.66 -0.35
CA SER A 179 -18.26 -23.79 0.82
C SER A 179 -16.82 -23.26 0.99
N CYS A 180 -16.71 -21.99 1.19
CA CYS A 180 -15.44 -21.28 1.43
C CYS A 180 -15.68 -20.18 2.48
N PRO A 181 -15.22 -20.28 3.67
CA PRO A 181 -14.79 -21.45 4.44
C PRO A 181 -15.98 -22.24 5.03
N ILE A 182 -15.73 -23.42 5.61
CA ILE A 182 -16.74 -24.34 6.16
C ILE A 182 -17.69 -23.69 7.17
N THR A 183 -17.22 -22.75 7.97
CA THR A 183 -17.98 -22.18 9.09
C THR A 183 -18.61 -20.82 8.78
N GLY A 184 -18.50 -20.32 7.54
CA GLY A 184 -19.01 -19.00 7.16
C GLY A 184 -18.31 -17.83 7.85
N LYS A 185 -17.31 -18.08 8.69
CA LYS A 185 -16.56 -17.06 9.37
C LYS A 185 -15.06 -17.24 9.12
N TRP A 186 -14.52 -16.38 8.25
CA TRP A 186 -13.09 -16.29 8.05
C TRP A 186 -12.40 -15.80 9.31
N PRO A 187 -11.27 -16.39 9.70
CA PRO A 187 -10.43 -15.78 10.72
C PRO A 187 -9.96 -14.42 10.21
N THR A 188 -9.96 -13.42 11.06
CA THR A 188 -9.30 -12.15 10.75
C THR A 188 -7.80 -12.33 10.89
N THR A 189 -7.06 -11.69 10.00
CA THR A 189 -5.60 -11.62 10.06
C THR A 189 -5.20 -10.30 10.68
N THR A 190 -4.40 -10.32 11.74
CA THR A 190 -3.93 -9.09 12.37
C THR A 190 -2.41 -9.00 12.28
N PHE A 191 -1.93 -7.93 11.64
CA PHE A 191 -0.54 -7.54 11.67
C PHE A 191 -0.30 -6.51 12.77
N THR A 192 0.76 -6.71 13.51
CA THR A 192 1.26 -5.81 14.56
C THR A 192 2.71 -5.44 14.25
N ALA A 193 3.25 -4.44 14.92
CA ALA A 193 4.66 -4.07 14.79
C ALA A 193 5.64 -5.25 15.02
N ALA A 194 5.20 -6.26 15.78
CA ALA A 194 6.04 -7.44 16.08
C ALA A 194 6.09 -8.46 14.93
N ASN A 195 5.05 -8.56 14.08
CA ASN A 195 4.94 -9.59 13.04
C ASN A 195 4.80 -9.05 11.61
N MET A 196 4.76 -7.75 11.40
CA MET A 196 4.56 -7.13 10.07
C MET A 196 5.68 -7.42 9.06
N ASN A 197 6.87 -7.84 9.52
CA ASN A 197 8.00 -8.16 8.65
C ASN A 197 8.10 -9.65 8.32
N THR A 198 7.15 -10.48 8.75
CA THR A 198 7.13 -11.91 8.51
C THR A 198 5.86 -12.33 7.80
N PRO A 199 5.94 -13.15 6.73
CA PRO A 199 4.75 -13.73 6.12
C PRO A 199 3.93 -14.51 7.14
N GLN A 200 2.62 -14.28 7.18
CA GLN A 200 1.69 -14.99 8.04
C GLN A 200 0.97 -16.06 7.24
N THR A 201 0.82 -17.24 7.85
CA THR A 201 0.15 -18.38 7.23
C THR A 201 -1.22 -18.57 7.86
N TYR A 202 -2.27 -18.62 7.02
CA TYR A 202 -3.65 -18.79 7.46
C TYR A 202 -4.31 -20.00 6.82
N PRO A 203 -5.06 -20.80 7.62
CA PRO A 203 -5.74 -21.97 7.10
C PRO A 203 -6.85 -21.57 6.13
N LEU A 204 -6.89 -22.22 4.98
CA LEU A 204 -7.93 -22.13 3.98
C LEU A 204 -8.58 -23.52 3.82
N THR A 205 -9.90 -23.60 3.99
CA THR A 205 -10.63 -24.85 3.86
C THR A 205 -11.70 -24.70 2.80
N ILE A 206 -11.73 -25.62 1.84
CA ILE A 206 -12.72 -25.71 0.78
C ILE A 206 -13.48 -27.03 0.95
N VAL A 207 -14.80 -26.97 1.01
CA VAL A 207 -15.66 -28.13 1.11
C VAL A 207 -16.54 -28.23 -0.12
N THR A 208 -16.59 -29.41 -0.71
CA THR A 208 -17.50 -29.73 -1.79
C THR A 208 -18.68 -30.54 -1.25
N SER A 209 -19.90 -30.28 -1.77
CA SER A 209 -21.09 -31.00 -1.33
C SER A 209 -20.99 -32.49 -1.70
N PRO A 210 -21.21 -33.40 -0.74
CA PRO A 210 -21.27 -34.84 -1.03
C PRO A 210 -22.54 -35.27 -1.76
N GLY A 211 -23.51 -34.36 -1.96
CA GLY A 211 -24.85 -34.67 -2.41
C GLY A 211 -25.68 -35.40 -1.34
N ASP A 212 -26.96 -35.19 -1.37
CA ASP A 212 -27.87 -35.90 -0.50
C ASP A 212 -28.17 -37.31 -1.05
N PHE A 213 -27.67 -38.34 -0.38
CA PHE A 213 -28.06 -39.70 -0.68
C PHE A 213 -29.37 -40.00 0.02
N ILE A 214 -30.45 -40.27 -0.75
CA ILE A 214 -31.60 -40.93 -0.18
C ILE A 214 -31.11 -42.34 0.17
N PRO A 215 -31.07 -42.76 1.45
CA PRO A 215 -30.74 -44.12 1.74
C PRO A 215 -31.75 -45.03 1.05
N ALA A 216 -31.27 -45.84 0.11
CA ALA A 216 -32.08 -46.79 -0.65
C ALA A 216 -32.93 -47.72 0.23
N ALA A 217 -32.64 -47.79 1.54
CA ALA A 217 -33.43 -48.48 2.55
C ALA A 217 -34.90 -48.03 2.61
N GLY A 218 -35.19 -46.75 2.35
CA GLY A 218 -36.57 -46.24 2.32
C GLY A 218 -37.40 -46.78 1.14
N LEU A 219 -36.76 -46.92 0.00
CA LEU A 219 -37.39 -47.45 -1.21
C LEU A 219 -37.63 -48.97 -1.12
N LEU A 220 -36.74 -49.73 -0.46
CA LEU A 220 -36.89 -51.16 -0.23
C LEU A 220 -38.05 -51.43 0.73
N LEU A 221 -38.27 -50.63 1.78
CA LEU A 221 -39.41 -50.80 2.69
C LEU A 221 -40.72 -50.53 2.01
N LEU A 222 -40.81 -49.55 1.11
CA LEU A 222 -42.03 -49.31 0.31
C LEU A 222 -42.29 -50.44 -0.69
N GLY A 223 -41.28 -50.99 -1.34
CA GLY A 223 -41.38 -52.15 -2.24
C GLY A 223 -41.82 -53.39 -1.52
N PHE A 224 -41.38 -53.64 -0.29
CA PHE A 224 -41.76 -54.78 0.54
C PHE A 224 -43.23 -54.67 1.02
N ALA A 225 -43.69 -53.46 1.40
CA ALA A 225 -45.05 -53.23 1.87
C ALA A 225 -46.11 -53.50 0.75
N LEU A 226 -45.76 -53.27 -0.52
CA LEU A 226 -46.64 -53.49 -1.67
C LEU A 226 -46.75 -54.95 -2.09
N SER A 227 -45.86 -55.85 -1.61
CA SER A 227 -45.81 -57.28 -2.00
C SER A 227 -46.69 -58.17 -1.16
N PHE A 228 -47.35 -57.69 -0.10
CA PHE A 228 -48.17 -58.52 0.78
C PHE A 228 -49.63 -58.45 0.45
N LYS A 229 -50.18 -59.54 -0.15
CA LYS A 229 -51.56 -59.69 -0.59
C LYS A 229 -52.57 -59.94 0.57
N SER A 230 -52.16 -59.98 1.83
CA SER A 230 -53.05 -60.29 2.98
C SER A 230 -53.34 -59.04 3.82
N ARG A 231 -54.55 -58.60 3.91
CA ARG A 231 -55.05 -57.40 4.59
C ARG A 231 -54.64 -57.33 6.10
N ARG A 232 -54.57 -58.46 6.78
CA ARG A 232 -54.17 -58.48 8.22
C ARG A 232 -52.69 -58.22 8.47
N ARG A 233 -51.83 -58.67 7.59
CA ARG A 233 -50.42 -58.43 7.68
C ARG A 233 -50.03 -57.00 7.25
N LEU A 234 -50.80 -56.45 6.33
CA LEU A 234 -50.64 -55.07 5.87
C LEU A 234 -50.85 -54.05 7.01
N GLN A 235 -51.86 -54.29 7.88
CA GLN A 235 -52.13 -53.40 9.03
C GLN A 235 -51.01 -53.43 10.08
N LEU A 236 -50.42 -54.60 10.33
CA LEU A 236 -49.27 -54.72 11.25
C LEU A 236 -48.03 -54.03 10.71
N PHE A 237 -47.74 -54.17 9.40
CA PHE A 237 -46.59 -53.54 8.78
C PHE A 237 -46.81 -52.04 8.57
N ALA A 238 -48.02 -51.56 8.30
CA ALA A 238 -48.35 -50.16 8.20
C ALA A 238 -48.16 -49.44 9.56
N GLY A 239 -48.55 -50.13 10.68
CA GLY A 239 -48.31 -49.63 12.03
C GLY A 239 -46.84 -49.57 12.37
N LEU A 240 -46.05 -50.57 12.00
CA LEU A 240 -44.61 -50.61 12.26
C LEU A 240 -43.86 -49.60 11.40
N ALA A 241 -44.21 -49.43 10.14
CA ALA A 241 -43.64 -48.44 9.22
C ALA A 241 -43.95 -47.00 9.68
N PHE A 242 -45.22 -46.77 10.16
CA PHE A 242 -45.63 -45.49 10.71
C PHE A 242 -44.91 -45.17 12.05
N SER A 243 -44.69 -46.18 12.87
CA SER A 243 -43.92 -46.05 14.13
C SER A 243 -42.44 -45.76 13.85
N CYS A 244 -41.83 -46.38 12.85
CA CYS A 244 -40.48 -46.08 12.39
C CYS A 244 -40.35 -44.65 11.85
N VAL A 245 -41.30 -44.18 11.04
CA VAL A 245 -41.30 -42.80 10.51
C VAL A 245 -41.44 -41.81 11.69
N LEU A 246 -42.26 -42.09 12.69
CA LEU A 246 -42.34 -41.22 13.89
C LEU A 246 -41.08 -41.24 14.74
N LEU A 247 -40.41 -42.40 14.90
CA LEU A 247 -39.21 -42.53 15.69
C LEU A 247 -37.96 -41.93 15.04
N PHE A 248 -37.88 -42.02 13.71
CA PHE A 248 -36.75 -41.45 12.96
C PHE A 248 -37.02 -40.01 12.47
N GLY A 249 -38.30 -39.59 12.37
CA GLY A 249 -38.67 -38.23 11.98
C GLY A 249 -38.48 -37.17 13.07
N THR A 250 -38.35 -37.58 14.36
CA THR A 250 -38.22 -36.62 15.48
C THR A 250 -36.79 -36.35 15.92
N THR A 251 -35.79 -37.07 15.41
CA THR A 251 -34.38 -36.82 15.73
C THR A 251 -33.71 -35.85 14.79
N GLY A 252 -34.43 -35.28 13.84
CA GLY A 252 -33.98 -34.29 12.86
C GLY A 252 -34.18 -32.82 13.28
N CYS A 253 -34.25 -32.50 14.57
CA CYS A 253 -34.27 -31.12 15.03
C CYS A 253 -32.83 -30.62 15.26
N GLY A 254 -32.24 -30.06 14.25
CA GLY A 254 -30.96 -29.40 14.40
C GLY A 254 -30.74 -28.41 13.25
N SER A 255 -30.94 -27.13 13.55
CA SER A 255 -30.55 -25.96 12.77
C SER A 255 -31.33 -25.73 11.46
N GLY A 256 -32.06 -24.63 11.42
CA GLY A 256 -32.77 -24.08 10.29
C GLY A 256 -31.88 -23.90 9.04
N GLY A 257 -31.87 -24.91 8.22
CA GLY A 257 -31.19 -24.90 6.95
C GLY A 257 -32.13 -25.55 5.92
N LYS A 258 -32.50 -24.79 4.96
CA LYS A 258 -33.12 -25.11 3.66
C LYS A 258 -33.18 -26.61 3.36
N SER A 259 -34.37 -27.16 3.35
CA SER A 259 -34.67 -28.48 2.77
C SER A 259 -34.63 -28.41 1.24
N GLN A 260 -33.50 -28.02 0.71
CA GLN A 260 -33.24 -28.11 -0.71
C GLN A 260 -32.20 -29.22 -0.88
N TRP A 261 -32.54 -30.20 -1.69
CA TRP A 261 -31.65 -31.27 -2.14
C TRP A 261 -30.39 -30.62 -2.68
N ASP A 262 -29.27 -30.67 -1.96
CA ASP A 262 -28.00 -30.19 -2.45
C ASP A 262 -27.40 -31.22 -3.40
N PRO A 263 -27.32 -30.94 -4.70
CA PRO A 263 -26.71 -31.86 -5.64
C PRO A 263 -25.23 -32.02 -5.33
N LEU A 264 -24.71 -33.20 -5.65
CA LEU A 264 -23.27 -33.45 -5.62
C LEU A 264 -22.55 -32.36 -6.45
N THR A 265 -21.47 -31.79 -5.89
CA THR A 265 -20.68 -30.80 -6.62
C THR A 265 -20.19 -31.39 -7.95
N PRO A 266 -20.53 -30.82 -9.10
CA PRO A 266 -20.10 -31.35 -10.39
C PRO A 266 -18.57 -31.33 -10.54
N LYS A 267 -18.02 -32.30 -11.26
CA LYS A 267 -16.60 -32.29 -11.65
C LYS A 267 -16.36 -31.16 -12.63
N ALA A 268 -15.63 -30.16 -12.23
CA ALA A 268 -15.34 -28.98 -13.03
C ALA A 268 -14.24 -28.15 -12.36
N THR A 269 -13.79 -27.13 -13.07
CA THR A 269 -12.93 -26.09 -12.53
C THR A 269 -13.78 -24.88 -12.18
N TYR A 270 -13.71 -24.45 -10.95
CA TYR A 270 -14.43 -23.31 -10.42
C TYR A 270 -13.48 -22.17 -10.09
N GLN A 271 -13.92 -20.93 -10.30
CA GLN A 271 -13.19 -19.72 -9.92
C GLN A 271 -13.93 -19.04 -8.76
N VAL A 272 -13.26 -18.96 -7.63
CA VAL A 272 -13.76 -18.31 -6.41
C VAL A 272 -12.95 -17.06 -6.15
N THR A 273 -13.60 -15.93 -5.93
CA THR A 273 -12.89 -14.68 -5.61
C THR A 273 -12.70 -14.58 -4.11
N VAL A 274 -11.44 -14.56 -3.67
CA VAL A 274 -11.06 -14.29 -2.28
C VAL A 274 -10.68 -12.82 -2.16
N THR A 275 -11.32 -12.12 -1.24
CA THR A 275 -11.08 -10.69 -1.00
C THR A 275 -10.66 -10.47 0.45
N GLY A 276 -9.54 -9.78 0.64
CA GLY A 276 -9.09 -9.24 1.91
C GLY A 276 -9.32 -7.74 1.96
N ALA A 277 -9.86 -7.23 3.06
CA ALA A 277 -10.11 -5.81 3.26
C ALA A 277 -9.65 -5.32 4.64
N SER A 278 -8.99 -4.16 4.68
CA SER A 278 -8.61 -3.46 5.91
C SER A 278 -8.79 -1.96 5.70
N GLY A 279 -9.84 -1.39 6.30
CA GLY A 279 -10.19 0.00 6.06
C GLY A 279 -10.49 0.26 4.59
N ILE A 280 -9.73 1.14 3.96
CA ILE A 280 -9.84 1.47 2.53
C ILE A 280 -9.02 0.56 1.62
N ILE A 281 -8.12 -0.23 2.18
CA ILE A 281 -7.24 -1.14 1.43
C ILE A 281 -8.02 -2.42 1.14
N THR A 282 -8.10 -2.81 -0.13
CA THR A 282 -8.82 -4.01 -0.55
C THR A 282 -8.08 -4.69 -1.68
N HIS A 283 -7.81 -5.98 -1.52
CA HIS A 283 -7.21 -6.83 -2.54
C HIS A 283 -8.08 -8.05 -2.80
N SER A 284 -8.17 -8.45 -4.08
CA SER A 284 -8.94 -9.61 -4.51
C SER A 284 -8.09 -10.49 -5.42
N LYS A 285 -8.12 -11.80 -5.19
CA LYS A 285 -7.47 -12.81 -6.04
C LYS A 285 -8.41 -13.96 -6.37
N GLN A 286 -8.20 -14.56 -7.53
CA GLN A 286 -8.95 -15.73 -7.96
C GLN A 286 -8.33 -16.99 -7.39
N LEU A 287 -9.15 -17.81 -6.73
CA LEU A 287 -8.84 -19.15 -6.30
C LEU A 287 -9.40 -20.14 -7.31
N THR A 288 -8.55 -20.91 -7.94
CA THR A 288 -8.97 -21.98 -8.85
C THR A 288 -9.20 -23.27 -8.04
N VAL A 289 -10.43 -23.78 -8.08
CA VAL A 289 -10.84 -25.02 -7.40
C VAL A 289 -11.16 -26.07 -8.47
N VAL A 290 -10.34 -27.10 -8.56
CA VAL A 290 -10.54 -28.25 -9.46
C VAL A 290 -11.24 -29.36 -8.69
N VAL A 291 -12.48 -29.71 -9.04
CA VAL A 291 -13.26 -30.81 -8.47
C VAL A 291 -13.13 -32.03 -9.39
N GLN A 292 -12.66 -33.16 -8.84
CA GLN A 292 -12.38 -34.42 -9.57
C GLN A 292 -13.27 -35.56 -9.12
#